data_8323e87e7ddf54aecc48966ba50e3dee
#
_entry.id   8323e87e7ddf54aecc48966ba50e3dee
#
_cell.length_a   1.000
_cell.length_b   1.000
_cell.length_c   1.000
_cell.angle_alpha   90.00
_cell.angle_beta   90.00
_cell.angle_gamma   90.00
#
_symmetry.space_group_name_H-M   'P 1'
#
loop_
_entity.id
_entity.type
_entity.pdbx_description
1 polymer ?
#
loop_
_entity_poly.entity_id
_entity_poly.type
_entity_poly.pdbx_seq_one_letter_code
_entity_poly.pdbx_strand_id
1 'polypeptide(L)'
;MKDMTQDERRLWLIEHLIAERDDLAGLEVPDTAEDQRLLLRALVNVRPPWQASSELLAVQDRYLAGRLEERGGAVPLESIPVTEEGLAVWQGDITRLSADAIVNAANSQMLGCFVPNHHCIDNAIHTYAGIELRLACAELMEAQGHEEETGKAKVTPAFNLPSSYVVHTVGPIVYGPEPTLEDRRLLASCYTSSLDAAEEKGCRSIAFCCISTGEFRYPHREAAATAVSCVRQWKQEHESDMEVIFDVFKPVDDKIYRELLAIG
;
A
#
# COMPACT_ATOMS: atom_id res chain seq x y z
N MET A 1 -1.67 -17.83 25.76
CA MET A 1 -0.72 -18.23 24.70
C MET A 1 0.68 -18.14 25.25
N LYS A 2 1.52 -19.19 25.01
CA LYS A 2 2.95 -19.17 25.32
C LYS A 2 3.60 -17.97 24.64
N ASP A 3 4.58 -17.35 25.31
CA ASP A 3 5.30 -16.20 24.71
C ASP A 3 6.23 -16.74 23.60
N MET A 4 5.74 -16.70 22.35
CA MET A 4 6.47 -17.19 21.18
C MET A 4 7.51 -16.16 20.74
N THR A 5 8.70 -16.62 20.39
CA THR A 5 9.71 -15.80 19.69
C THR A 5 9.26 -15.46 18.28
N GLN A 6 9.94 -14.52 17.61
CA GLN A 6 9.67 -14.20 16.21
C GLN A 6 9.86 -15.39 15.26
N ASP A 7 10.87 -16.23 15.54
CA ASP A 7 11.12 -17.42 14.73
C ASP A 7 10.02 -18.48 14.93
N GLU A 8 9.57 -18.69 16.17
CA GLU A 8 8.45 -19.59 16.46
C GLU A 8 7.15 -19.09 15.82
N ARG A 9 6.86 -17.77 15.84
CA ARG A 9 5.67 -17.21 15.17
C ARG A 9 5.74 -17.43 13.67
N ARG A 10 6.90 -17.18 13.05
CA ARG A 10 7.11 -17.38 11.60
C ARG A 10 6.85 -18.81 11.19
N LEU A 11 7.44 -19.77 11.88
CA LEU A 11 7.26 -21.19 11.59
C LEU A 11 5.80 -21.62 11.81
N TRP A 12 5.20 -21.21 12.91
CA TRP A 12 3.80 -21.49 13.21
C TRP A 12 2.86 -20.95 12.11
N LEU A 13 3.08 -19.73 11.64
CA LEU A 13 2.29 -19.13 10.56
C LEU A 13 2.46 -19.90 9.24
N ILE A 14 3.69 -20.30 8.90
CA ILE A 14 3.96 -21.09 7.69
C ILE A 14 3.20 -22.42 7.75
N GLU A 15 3.31 -23.15 8.85
CA GLU A 15 2.66 -24.45 9.03
C GLU A 15 1.13 -24.33 8.94
N HIS A 16 0.54 -23.30 9.55
CA HIS A 16 -0.91 -23.09 9.52
C HIS A 16 -1.40 -22.68 8.13
N LEU A 17 -0.69 -21.81 7.43
CA LEU A 17 -1.06 -21.41 6.06
C LEU A 17 -0.90 -22.57 5.05
N ILE A 18 0.07 -23.45 5.24
CA ILE A 18 0.19 -24.68 4.44
C ILE A 18 -1.00 -25.60 4.73
N ALA A 19 -1.37 -25.77 6.01
CA ALA A 19 -2.47 -26.64 6.41
C ALA A 19 -3.86 -26.16 5.95
N GLU A 20 -4.04 -24.89 5.60
CA GLU A 20 -5.28 -24.36 5.01
C GLU A 20 -5.54 -24.89 3.57
N ARG A 21 -4.52 -25.48 2.90
CA ARG A 21 -4.57 -25.79 1.48
C ARG A 21 -4.01 -27.17 1.16
N ASP A 22 -4.87 -28.05 0.65
CA ASP A 22 -4.48 -29.43 0.28
C ASP A 22 -3.43 -29.48 -0.83
N ASP A 23 -3.42 -28.49 -1.74
CA ASP A 23 -2.46 -28.39 -2.85
C ASP A 23 -1.04 -27.99 -2.38
N LEU A 24 -0.89 -27.56 -1.12
CA LEU A 24 0.39 -27.27 -0.48
C LEU A 24 0.88 -28.44 0.42
N ALA A 25 0.14 -29.54 0.47
CA ALA A 25 0.52 -30.69 1.29
C ALA A 25 1.88 -31.23 0.84
N GLY A 26 2.81 -31.35 1.82
CA GLY A 26 4.18 -31.81 1.56
C GLY A 26 5.16 -30.70 1.11
N LEU A 27 4.73 -29.45 1.12
CA LEU A 27 5.67 -28.32 0.90
C LEU A 27 6.68 -28.28 2.04
N GLU A 28 7.96 -28.39 1.70
CA GLU A 28 9.05 -28.35 2.68
C GLU A 28 9.30 -26.90 3.15
N VAL A 29 9.46 -26.75 4.47
CA VAL A 29 9.82 -25.48 5.08
C VAL A 29 11.33 -25.32 5.02
N PRO A 30 11.87 -24.21 4.45
CA PRO A 30 13.31 -24.00 4.38
C PRO A 30 13.98 -23.89 5.76
N ASP A 31 15.29 -24.17 5.81
CA ASP A 31 16.06 -24.13 7.06
C ASP A 31 16.44 -22.71 7.49
N THR A 32 16.60 -21.77 6.54
CA THR A 32 17.09 -20.42 6.86
C THR A 32 15.92 -19.47 7.20
N ALA A 33 16.17 -18.56 8.14
CA ALA A 33 15.20 -17.53 8.51
C ALA A 33 14.82 -16.61 7.33
N GLU A 34 15.72 -16.38 6.39
CA GLU A 34 15.49 -15.56 5.19
C GLU A 34 14.54 -16.26 4.22
N ASP A 35 14.82 -17.51 3.88
CA ASP A 35 13.96 -18.30 3.00
C ASP A 35 12.58 -18.56 3.61
N GLN A 36 12.52 -18.77 4.94
CA GLN A 36 11.25 -18.87 5.66
C GLN A 36 10.42 -17.58 5.58
N ARG A 37 11.05 -16.40 5.64
CA ARG A 37 10.35 -15.12 5.44
C ARG A 37 9.80 -14.99 4.02
N LEU A 38 10.57 -15.41 3.02
CA LEU A 38 10.12 -15.42 1.63
C LEU A 38 8.96 -16.42 1.43
N LEU A 39 9.05 -17.60 2.03
CA LEU A 39 7.98 -18.60 1.98
C LEU A 39 6.70 -18.06 2.66
N LEU A 40 6.81 -17.51 3.87
CA LEU A 40 5.65 -16.94 4.57
C LEU A 40 4.99 -15.82 3.73
N ARG A 41 5.80 -14.91 3.16
CA ARG A 41 5.27 -13.87 2.27
C ARG A 41 4.57 -14.46 1.06
N ALA A 42 5.16 -15.45 0.40
CA ALA A 42 4.56 -16.13 -0.74
C ALA A 42 3.21 -16.76 -0.38
N LEU A 43 3.12 -17.46 0.76
CA LEU A 43 1.89 -18.07 1.26
C LEU A 43 0.80 -17.02 1.51
N VAL A 44 1.13 -15.91 2.18
CA VAL A 44 0.21 -14.78 2.40
C VAL A 44 -0.24 -14.16 1.08
N ASN A 45 0.68 -13.99 0.12
CA ASN A 45 0.35 -13.39 -1.18
C ASN A 45 -0.68 -14.24 -1.97
N VAL A 46 -0.60 -15.55 -1.91
CA VAL A 46 -1.50 -16.44 -2.67
C VAL A 46 -2.72 -16.91 -1.87
N ARG A 47 -2.82 -16.54 -0.60
CA ARG A 47 -3.97 -16.92 0.23
C ARG A 47 -5.23 -16.21 -0.27
N PRO A 48 -6.33 -16.94 -0.59
CA PRO A 48 -7.61 -16.32 -0.90
C PRO A 48 -8.17 -15.51 0.29
N PRO A 49 -9.19 -14.67 0.08
CA PRO A 49 -9.82 -13.87 1.14
C PRO A 49 -10.73 -14.76 2.04
N TRP A 50 -10.17 -15.79 2.62
CA TRP A 50 -10.87 -16.65 3.57
C TRP A 50 -10.85 -16.05 4.96
N GLN A 51 -11.93 -16.30 5.72
CA GLN A 51 -11.98 -16.00 7.14
C GLN A 51 -10.82 -16.70 7.85
N ALA A 52 -10.24 -16.03 8.84
CA ALA A 52 -9.14 -16.54 9.62
C ALA A 52 -9.55 -16.75 11.08
N SER A 53 -8.95 -17.73 11.74
CA SER A 53 -9.16 -17.90 13.17
C SER A 53 -8.57 -16.74 13.97
N SER A 54 -9.17 -16.43 15.11
CA SER A 54 -8.63 -15.41 16.02
C SER A 54 -7.21 -15.73 16.50
N GLU A 55 -6.85 -17.01 16.54
CA GLU A 55 -5.50 -17.44 16.90
C GLU A 55 -4.49 -17.11 15.79
N LEU A 56 -4.85 -17.40 14.51
CA LEU A 56 -4.00 -17.07 13.35
C LEU A 56 -3.75 -15.56 13.28
N LEU A 57 -4.81 -14.75 13.44
CA LEU A 57 -4.69 -13.29 13.46
C LEU A 57 -3.81 -12.81 14.62
N ALA A 58 -4.02 -13.30 15.83
CA ALA A 58 -3.22 -12.88 16.98
C ALA A 58 -1.73 -13.25 16.89
N VAL A 59 -1.37 -14.35 16.22
CA VAL A 59 0.03 -14.70 15.96
C VAL A 59 0.60 -13.84 14.85
N GLN A 60 -0.16 -13.63 13.77
CA GLN A 60 0.20 -12.74 12.67
C GLN A 60 0.49 -11.32 13.16
N ASP A 61 -0.41 -10.73 13.94
CA ASP A 61 -0.27 -9.35 14.40
C ASP A 61 1.01 -9.14 15.21
N ARG A 62 1.31 -10.07 16.11
CA ARG A 62 2.58 -10.05 16.87
C ARG A 62 3.80 -10.24 15.97
N TYR A 63 3.69 -11.10 14.97
CA TYR A 63 4.76 -11.30 13.99
C TYR A 63 5.00 -10.03 13.17
N LEU A 64 3.94 -9.41 12.63
CA LEU A 64 4.03 -8.20 11.82
C LEU A 64 4.52 -6.99 12.63
N ALA A 65 4.08 -6.84 13.88
CA ALA A 65 4.62 -5.83 14.79
C ALA A 65 6.14 -6.00 14.99
N GLY A 66 6.61 -7.21 15.25
CA GLY A 66 8.05 -7.50 15.33
C GLY A 66 8.77 -7.25 14.00
N ARG A 67 8.14 -7.56 12.86
CA ARG A 67 8.69 -7.26 11.53
C ARG A 67 8.82 -5.76 11.28
N LEU A 68 7.89 -4.96 11.77
CA LEU A 68 7.97 -3.50 11.68
C LEU A 68 9.22 -2.99 12.44
N GLU A 69 9.42 -3.46 13.66
CA GLU A 69 10.61 -3.10 14.46
C GLU A 69 11.92 -3.53 13.78
N GLU A 70 11.99 -4.75 13.25
CA GLU A 70 13.16 -5.26 12.53
C GLU A 70 13.49 -4.45 11.26
N ARG A 71 12.51 -3.79 10.65
CA ARG A 71 12.67 -2.88 9.51
C ARG A 71 13.00 -1.44 9.91
N GLY A 72 13.21 -1.17 11.20
CA GLY A 72 13.57 0.14 11.74
C GLY A 72 12.38 0.93 12.33
N GLY A 73 11.28 0.26 12.64
CA GLY A 73 10.10 0.84 13.29
C GLY A 73 9.25 1.72 12.39
N ALA A 74 8.19 2.27 12.96
CA ALA A 74 7.35 3.27 12.29
C ALA A 74 8.10 4.59 12.08
N VAL A 75 7.81 5.28 10.99
CA VAL A 75 8.37 6.59 10.66
C VAL A 75 7.33 7.66 10.99
N PRO A 76 7.53 8.47 12.03
CA PRO A 76 6.62 9.54 12.38
C PRO A 76 6.68 10.68 11.36
N LEU A 77 5.53 11.26 11.00
CA LEU A 77 5.45 12.33 10.00
C LEU A 77 6.23 13.58 10.41
N GLU A 78 6.30 13.87 11.70
CA GLU A 78 7.04 15.00 12.23
C GLU A 78 8.55 14.95 11.90
N SER A 79 9.05 13.78 11.51
CA SER A 79 10.43 13.60 11.04
C SER A 79 10.63 13.96 9.57
N ILE A 80 9.56 14.21 8.83
CA ILE A 80 9.59 14.51 7.39
C ILE A 80 9.32 16.00 7.19
N PRO A 81 10.30 16.79 6.67
CA PRO A 81 10.08 18.21 6.44
C PRO A 81 8.98 18.44 5.40
N VAL A 82 8.02 19.29 5.73
CA VAL A 82 6.96 19.74 4.82
C VAL A 82 7.25 21.16 4.31
N THR A 83 6.78 21.48 3.10
CA THR A 83 6.76 22.85 2.58
C THR A 83 5.70 23.69 3.29
N GLU A 84 5.69 25.01 3.04
CA GLU A 84 4.63 25.89 3.53
C GLU A 84 3.23 25.51 3.02
N GLU A 85 3.16 24.80 1.88
CA GLU A 85 1.92 24.25 1.34
C GLU A 85 1.48 22.94 2.02
N GLY A 86 2.24 22.42 2.99
CA GLY A 86 1.98 21.12 3.62
C GLY A 86 2.27 19.93 2.71
N LEU A 87 3.22 20.05 1.78
CA LEU A 87 3.65 18.99 0.87
C LEU A 87 5.05 18.49 1.26
N ALA A 88 5.26 17.20 1.15
CA ALA A 88 6.56 16.58 1.42
C ALA A 88 6.94 15.56 0.35
N VAL A 89 8.23 15.30 0.21
CA VAL A 89 8.77 14.15 -0.50
C VAL A 89 9.55 13.32 0.51
N TRP A 90 9.27 12.04 0.54
CA TRP A 90 10.00 11.10 1.37
C TRP A 90 10.38 9.87 0.56
N GLN A 91 11.66 9.50 0.60
CA GLN A 91 12.13 8.28 -0.08
C GLN A 91 12.23 7.15 0.93
N GLY A 92 11.31 6.18 0.82
CA GLY A 92 11.29 5.07 1.76
C GLY A 92 10.27 3.97 1.47
N ASP A 93 9.89 3.30 2.54
CA ASP A 93 8.89 2.23 2.52
C ASP A 93 7.59 2.73 3.14
N ILE A 94 6.61 3.06 2.31
CA ILE A 94 5.31 3.63 2.69
C ILE A 94 4.59 2.81 3.79
N THR A 95 4.86 1.49 3.86
CA THR A 95 4.28 0.61 4.87
C THR A 95 4.79 0.87 6.29
N ARG A 96 5.75 1.80 6.44
CA ARG A 96 6.31 2.24 7.72
C ARG A 96 5.84 3.64 8.13
N LEU A 97 5.16 4.38 7.26
CA LEU A 97 4.70 5.74 7.56
C LEU A 97 3.54 5.75 8.53
N SER A 98 3.62 6.63 9.55
CA SER A 98 2.55 6.89 10.50
C SER A 98 1.62 8.01 10.03
N ALA A 99 1.28 8.04 8.73
CA ALA A 99 0.25 8.92 8.19
C ALA A 99 -1.15 8.45 8.59
N ASP A 100 -2.15 9.34 8.60
CA ASP A 100 -3.53 8.90 8.83
C ASP A 100 -3.98 7.94 7.72
N ALA A 101 -3.58 8.19 6.48
CA ALA A 101 -3.83 7.29 5.36
C ALA A 101 -2.59 7.10 4.47
N ILE A 102 -2.44 5.91 3.90
CA ILE A 102 -1.52 5.63 2.80
C ILE A 102 -2.29 5.18 1.57
N VAL A 103 -1.79 5.53 0.37
CA VAL A 103 -2.43 5.15 -0.89
C VAL A 103 -1.80 3.90 -1.47
N ASN A 104 -2.65 2.93 -1.78
CA ASN A 104 -2.31 1.71 -2.52
C ASN A 104 -2.67 1.86 -4.00
N ALA A 105 -1.70 1.66 -4.89
CA ALA A 105 -1.96 1.50 -6.32
C ALA A 105 -2.42 0.05 -6.60
N ALA A 106 -3.71 -0.16 -6.50
CA ALA A 106 -4.37 -1.45 -6.64
C ALA A 106 -4.65 -1.82 -8.11
N ASN A 107 -5.03 -3.07 -8.34
CA ASN A 107 -5.66 -3.51 -9.59
C ASN A 107 -7.20 -3.42 -9.47
N SER A 108 -7.92 -3.60 -10.59
CA SER A 108 -9.39 -3.49 -10.63
C SER A 108 -10.14 -4.50 -9.76
N GLN A 109 -9.52 -5.64 -9.45
CA GLN A 109 -10.12 -6.62 -8.53
C GLN A 109 -10.03 -6.20 -7.06
N MET A 110 -9.11 -5.28 -6.72
CA MET A 110 -8.87 -4.76 -5.37
C MET A 110 -8.39 -5.81 -4.33
N LEU A 111 -8.14 -7.04 -4.76
CA LEU A 111 -7.80 -8.16 -3.87
C LEU A 111 -6.31 -8.28 -3.56
N GLY A 112 -5.51 -7.29 -3.94
CA GLY A 112 -4.06 -7.33 -3.83
C GLY A 112 -3.39 -8.11 -4.95
N CYS A 113 -2.07 -8.14 -4.92
CA CYS A 113 -1.27 -8.87 -5.90
C CYS A 113 -1.05 -10.32 -5.44
N PHE A 114 -1.51 -11.29 -6.25
CA PHE A 114 -1.36 -12.72 -5.97
C PHE A 114 -0.05 -13.33 -6.48
N VAL A 115 0.84 -12.52 -7.07
CA VAL A 115 2.15 -13.04 -7.52
C VAL A 115 3.07 -13.19 -6.31
N PRO A 116 3.56 -14.41 -6.01
CA PRO A 116 4.42 -14.65 -4.85
C PRO A 116 5.66 -13.75 -4.87
N ASN A 117 5.92 -13.10 -3.74
CA ASN A 117 7.09 -12.22 -3.54
C ASN A 117 7.23 -11.10 -4.59
N HIS A 118 6.16 -10.68 -5.24
CA HIS A 118 6.22 -9.57 -6.20
C HIS A 118 6.63 -8.26 -5.51
N HIS A 119 7.40 -7.44 -6.22
CA HIS A 119 7.96 -6.20 -5.68
C HIS A 119 7.07 -4.96 -5.94
N CYS A 120 5.77 -5.13 -6.26
CA CYS A 120 4.87 -4.00 -6.39
C CYS A 120 4.38 -3.51 -5.02
N ILE A 121 3.91 -2.28 -5.01
CA ILE A 121 3.40 -1.64 -3.79
C ILE A 121 2.17 -2.36 -3.23
N ASP A 122 1.28 -2.83 -4.08
CA ASP A 122 0.08 -3.58 -3.72
C ASP A 122 0.42 -4.87 -2.95
N ASN A 123 1.43 -5.62 -3.43
CA ASN A 123 1.94 -6.80 -2.73
C ASN A 123 2.55 -6.43 -1.36
N ALA A 124 3.32 -5.34 -1.29
CA ALA A 124 3.96 -4.91 -0.04
C ALA A 124 2.92 -4.48 1.01
N ILE A 125 1.96 -3.64 0.63
CA ILE A 125 0.89 -3.17 1.53
C ILE A 125 0.07 -4.35 2.05
N HIS A 126 -0.38 -5.27 1.18
CA HIS A 126 -1.13 -6.46 1.61
C HIS A 126 -0.30 -7.39 2.50
N THR A 127 1.01 -7.52 2.24
CA THR A 127 1.90 -8.33 3.08
C THR A 127 2.02 -7.78 4.51
N TYR A 128 2.21 -6.47 4.65
CA TYR A 128 2.49 -5.86 5.95
C TYR A 128 1.24 -5.40 6.71
N ALA A 129 0.12 -5.18 6.02
CA ALA A 129 -1.18 -5.00 6.67
C ALA A 129 -1.71 -6.31 7.28
N GLY A 130 -1.36 -7.45 6.69
CA GLY A 130 -1.86 -8.77 7.07
C GLY A 130 -3.03 -9.25 6.23
N ILE A 131 -3.45 -10.50 6.48
CA ILE A 131 -4.46 -11.20 5.68
C ILE A 131 -5.86 -10.55 5.75
N GLU A 132 -6.13 -9.79 6.79
CA GLU A 132 -7.40 -9.09 7.01
C GLU A 132 -7.65 -7.99 5.97
N LEU A 133 -6.58 -7.36 5.44
CA LEU A 133 -6.74 -6.33 4.41
C LEU A 133 -7.40 -6.89 3.15
N ARG A 134 -6.96 -8.07 2.69
CA ARG A 134 -7.57 -8.73 1.52
C ARG A 134 -9.01 -9.13 1.78
N LEU A 135 -9.34 -9.58 2.99
CA LEU A 135 -10.70 -9.91 3.38
C LEU A 135 -11.59 -8.68 3.34
N ALA A 136 -11.15 -7.56 3.93
CA ALA A 136 -11.90 -6.30 3.90
C ALA A 136 -12.10 -5.78 2.46
N CYS A 137 -11.08 -5.89 1.61
CA CYS A 137 -11.22 -5.56 0.19
C CYS A 137 -12.24 -6.48 -0.52
N ALA A 138 -12.21 -7.79 -0.23
CA ALA A 138 -13.17 -8.73 -0.81
C ALA A 138 -14.61 -8.41 -0.42
N GLU A 139 -14.86 -8.06 0.84
CA GLU A 139 -16.18 -7.66 1.32
C GLU A 139 -16.69 -6.38 0.61
N LEU A 140 -15.80 -5.39 0.40
CA LEU A 140 -16.13 -4.18 -0.36
C LEU A 140 -16.50 -4.51 -1.83
N MET A 141 -15.71 -5.38 -2.46
CA MET A 141 -15.93 -5.74 -3.88
C MET A 141 -17.14 -6.65 -4.07
N GLU A 142 -17.42 -7.53 -3.12
CA GLU A 142 -18.65 -8.34 -3.12
C GLU A 142 -19.89 -7.46 -2.99
N ALA A 143 -19.87 -6.49 -2.08
CA ALA A 143 -20.94 -5.51 -1.92
C ALA A 143 -21.16 -4.64 -3.16
N GLN A 144 -20.09 -4.30 -3.89
CA GLN A 144 -20.14 -3.55 -5.14
C GLN A 144 -20.65 -4.39 -6.32
N GLY A 145 -20.26 -5.67 -6.42
CA GLY A 145 -20.70 -6.60 -7.44
C GLY A 145 -20.04 -6.44 -8.82
N HIS A 146 -19.03 -5.60 -8.96
CA HIS A 146 -18.25 -5.41 -10.19
C HIS A 146 -16.83 -4.94 -9.87
N GLU A 147 -15.91 -5.05 -10.82
CA GLU A 147 -14.54 -4.53 -10.68
C GLU A 147 -14.50 -3.02 -10.44
N GLU A 148 -13.46 -2.55 -9.74
CA GLU A 148 -13.27 -1.13 -9.50
C GLU A 148 -12.86 -0.38 -10.76
N GLU A 149 -13.46 0.78 -10.97
CA GLU A 149 -13.16 1.65 -12.10
C GLU A 149 -11.83 2.37 -11.90
N THR A 150 -11.08 2.54 -12.98
CA THR A 150 -9.86 3.36 -12.98
C THR A 150 -10.20 4.81 -12.57
N GLY A 151 -9.40 5.37 -11.68
CA GLY A 151 -9.57 6.74 -11.19
C GLY A 151 -10.46 6.87 -9.96
N LYS A 152 -11.03 5.77 -9.47
CA LYS A 152 -11.82 5.75 -8.22
C LYS A 152 -10.98 5.31 -7.03
N ALA A 153 -11.50 5.58 -5.83
CA ALA A 153 -10.84 5.20 -4.58
C ALA A 153 -11.81 4.54 -3.60
N LYS A 154 -11.28 3.63 -2.79
CA LYS A 154 -11.97 2.98 -1.66
C LYS A 154 -11.07 2.98 -0.43
N VAL A 155 -11.67 2.96 0.74
CA VAL A 155 -10.94 3.01 2.01
C VAL A 155 -11.19 1.76 2.83
N THR A 156 -10.11 1.19 3.36
CA THR A 156 -10.15 0.12 4.37
C THR A 156 -9.38 0.55 5.61
N PRO A 157 -9.60 -0.09 6.76
CA PRO A 157 -8.63 -0.04 7.86
C PRO A 157 -7.25 -0.51 7.39
N ALA A 158 -6.18 -0.03 8.02
CA ALA A 158 -4.81 -0.39 7.67
C ALA A 158 -4.27 -1.60 8.46
N PHE A 159 -5.03 -2.11 9.42
CA PHE A 159 -4.72 -3.27 10.26
C PHE A 159 -3.34 -3.15 10.94
N ASN A 160 -2.34 -3.96 10.52
CA ASN A 160 -1.02 -3.99 11.15
C ASN A 160 -0.04 -2.89 10.66
N LEU A 161 -0.47 -2.01 9.77
CA LEU A 161 0.35 -0.87 9.35
C LEU A 161 0.32 0.25 10.41
N PRO A 162 1.34 1.12 10.48
CA PRO A 162 1.33 2.27 11.39
C PRO A 162 0.26 3.31 11.07
N SER A 163 -0.21 3.38 9.81
CA SER A 163 -1.30 4.25 9.36
C SER A 163 -2.66 3.73 9.83
N SER A 164 -3.66 4.60 9.86
CA SER A 164 -5.04 4.23 10.25
C SER A 164 -5.83 3.62 9.09
N TYR A 165 -5.58 4.11 7.87
CA TYR A 165 -6.34 3.73 6.68
C TYR A 165 -5.42 3.39 5.51
N VAL A 166 -5.90 2.50 4.62
CA VAL A 166 -5.39 2.33 3.27
C VAL A 166 -6.44 2.83 2.29
N VAL A 167 -6.06 3.77 1.45
CA VAL A 167 -6.86 4.26 0.32
C VAL A 167 -6.41 3.52 -0.92
N HIS A 168 -7.27 2.68 -1.47
CA HIS A 168 -6.99 1.90 -2.66
C HIS A 168 -7.51 2.62 -3.89
N THR A 169 -6.65 2.84 -4.91
CA THR A 169 -7.06 3.43 -6.19
C THR A 169 -6.48 2.65 -7.35
N VAL A 170 -7.23 2.59 -8.45
CA VAL A 170 -6.81 1.89 -9.67
C VAL A 170 -6.30 2.91 -10.68
N GLY A 171 -5.00 2.91 -10.90
CA GLY A 171 -4.38 3.82 -11.87
C GLY A 171 -4.55 3.37 -13.32
N PRO A 172 -4.41 4.28 -14.31
CA PRO A 172 -4.44 3.95 -15.73
C PRO A 172 -3.21 3.15 -16.18
N ILE A 173 -3.40 2.22 -17.11
CA ILE A 173 -2.34 1.48 -17.80
C ILE A 173 -2.02 2.18 -19.11
N VAL A 174 -0.77 2.59 -19.31
CA VAL A 174 -0.34 3.20 -20.57
C VAL A 174 0.10 2.12 -21.55
N TYR A 175 -0.68 1.94 -22.61
CA TYR A 175 -0.39 0.97 -23.65
C TYR A 175 0.44 1.51 -24.82
N GLY A 176 0.40 2.82 -25.02
CA GLY A 176 1.13 3.54 -26.07
C GLY A 176 2.51 4.04 -25.64
N PRO A 177 3.22 4.75 -26.52
CA PRO A 177 4.49 5.39 -26.18
C PRO A 177 4.34 6.56 -25.21
N GLU A 178 3.16 7.19 -25.18
CA GLU A 178 2.80 8.31 -24.31
C GLU A 178 1.38 8.12 -23.77
N PRO A 179 1.07 8.70 -22.58
CA PRO A 179 -0.28 8.71 -22.04
C PRO A 179 -1.25 9.48 -22.93
N THR A 180 -2.45 8.93 -23.12
CA THR A 180 -3.55 9.62 -23.78
C THR A 180 -4.13 10.74 -22.90
N LEU A 181 -5.02 11.55 -23.45
CA LEU A 181 -5.76 12.55 -22.65
C LEU A 181 -6.63 11.87 -21.58
N GLU A 182 -7.18 10.70 -21.90
CA GLU A 182 -7.97 9.91 -20.95
C GLU A 182 -7.09 9.36 -19.83
N ASP A 183 -5.90 8.83 -20.13
CA ASP A 183 -4.96 8.36 -19.11
C ASP A 183 -4.57 9.49 -18.15
N ARG A 184 -4.35 10.70 -18.66
CA ARG A 184 -4.06 11.88 -17.84
C ARG A 184 -5.22 12.26 -16.94
N ARG A 185 -6.45 12.24 -17.46
CA ARG A 185 -7.67 12.50 -16.70
C ARG A 185 -7.88 11.44 -15.60
N LEU A 186 -7.68 10.17 -15.92
CA LEU A 186 -7.84 9.05 -14.99
C LEU A 186 -6.77 9.08 -13.89
N LEU A 187 -5.52 9.41 -14.23
CA LEU A 187 -4.48 9.56 -13.21
C LEU A 187 -4.80 10.74 -12.27
N ALA A 188 -5.23 11.88 -12.80
CA ALA A 188 -5.68 13.01 -11.99
C ALA A 188 -6.84 12.60 -11.06
N SER A 189 -7.80 11.83 -11.56
CA SER A 189 -8.93 11.31 -10.78
C SER A 189 -8.48 10.40 -9.64
N CYS A 190 -7.39 9.61 -9.81
CA CYS A 190 -6.84 8.81 -8.71
C CYS A 190 -6.42 9.68 -7.51
N TYR A 191 -5.76 10.80 -7.77
CA TYR A 191 -5.33 11.72 -6.72
C TYR A 191 -6.50 12.41 -6.04
N THR A 192 -7.43 12.99 -6.81
CA THR A 192 -8.59 13.70 -6.26
C THR A 192 -9.51 12.77 -5.49
N SER A 193 -9.88 11.60 -6.06
CA SER A 193 -10.72 10.61 -5.37
C SER A 193 -10.08 10.07 -4.09
N SER A 194 -8.75 9.95 -4.05
CA SER A 194 -8.04 9.51 -2.84
C SER A 194 -8.04 10.58 -1.76
N LEU A 195 -7.88 11.85 -2.13
CA LEU A 195 -7.96 12.98 -1.21
C LEU A 195 -9.37 13.14 -0.65
N ASP A 196 -10.41 13.09 -1.50
CA ASP A 196 -11.80 13.12 -1.09
C ASP A 196 -12.11 12.01 -0.09
N ALA A 197 -11.68 10.78 -0.40
CA ALA A 197 -11.91 9.62 0.46
C ALA A 197 -11.18 9.72 1.82
N ALA A 198 -9.99 10.31 1.85
CA ALA A 198 -9.26 10.59 3.08
C ALA A 198 -9.91 11.70 3.90
N GLU A 199 -10.37 12.77 3.25
CA GLU A 199 -11.10 13.88 3.90
C GLU A 199 -12.40 13.39 4.54
N GLU A 200 -13.18 12.54 3.84
CA GLU A 200 -14.40 11.91 4.38
C GLU A 200 -14.13 11.06 5.64
N LYS A 201 -12.90 10.51 5.78
CA LYS A 201 -12.45 9.80 6.99
C LYS A 201 -11.90 10.72 8.07
N GLY A 202 -11.82 12.03 7.83
CA GLY A 202 -11.26 12.99 8.75
C GLY A 202 -9.73 12.92 8.87
N CYS A 203 -9.05 12.38 7.84
CA CYS A 203 -7.60 12.33 7.79
C CYS A 203 -7.02 13.74 7.69
N ARG A 204 -5.92 13.98 8.41
CA ARG A 204 -5.14 15.22 8.35
C ARG A 204 -3.85 15.02 7.57
N SER A 205 -3.53 13.78 7.23
CA SER A 205 -2.35 13.41 6.48
C SER A 205 -2.61 12.22 5.56
N ILE A 206 -2.02 12.25 4.38
CA ILE A 206 -2.07 11.17 3.40
C ILE A 206 -0.72 11.01 2.70
N ALA A 207 -0.29 9.77 2.51
CA ALA A 207 0.92 9.48 1.74
C ALA A 207 0.58 8.75 0.44
N PHE A 208 1.04 9.29 -0.68
CA PHE A 208 0.87 8.72 -2.02
C PHE A 208 2.11 7.97 -2.47
N CYS A 209 1.94 6.73 -2.95
CA CYS A 209 2.95 6.10 -3.79
C CYS A 209 2.93 6.68 -5.22
N CYS A 210 3.94 6.36 -6.03
CA CYS A 210 4.02 6.80 -7.44
C CYS A 210 3.02 6.00 -8.31
N ILE A 211 1.75 6.43 -8.33
CA ILE A 211 0.65 5.74 -9.03
C ILE A 211 0.98 5.54 -10.51
N SER A 212 0.76 4.34 -11.03
CA SER A 212 0.93 3.90 -12.42
C SER A 212 2.37 3.89 -12.97
N THR A 213 3.40 4.34 -12.23
CA THR A 213 4.78 4.44 -12.77
C THR A 213 5.56 3.13 -12.77
N GLY A 214 5.03 2.07 -12.19
CA GLY A 214 5.61 0.73 -12.20
C GLY A 214 5.11 -0.10 -13.40
N GLU A 215 4.38 -1.17 -13.10
CA GLU A 215 3.82 -2.12 -14.07
C GLU A 215 2.91 -1.46 -15.12
N PHE A 216 2.27 -0.34 -14.77
CA PHE A 216 1.34 0.40 -15.64
C PHE A 216 2.03 1.39 -16.58
N ARG A 217 3.36 1.51 -16.49
CA ARG A 217 4.23 2.20 -17.47
C ARG A 217 3.94 3.68 -17.73
N TYR A 218 3.32 4.37 -16.77
CA TYR A 218 3.14 5.81 -16.89
C TYR A 218 4.50 6.52 -16.75
N PRO A 219 4.86 7.50 -17.62
CA PRO A 219 6.12 8.21 -17.53
C PRO A 219 6.27 8.95 -16.20
N HIS A 220 7.39 8.73 -15.50
CA HIS A 220 7.63 9.22 -14.14
C HIS A 220 7.41 10.74 -13.99
N ARG A 221 7.99 11.56 -14.89
CA ARG A 221 7.89 13.02 -14.80
C ARG A 221 6.47 13.52 -15.04
N GLU A 222 5.74 12.96 -15.98
CA GLU A 222 4.35 13.34 -16.25
C GLU A 222 3.44 12.91 -15.08
N ALA A 223 3.65 11.70 -14.54
CA ALA A 223 2.91 11.23 -13.38
C ALA A 223 3.12 12.15 -12.17
N ALA A 224 4.37 12.48 -11.86
CA ALA A 224 4.70 13.38 -10.75
C ALA A 224 4.13 14.81 -10.95
N ALA A 225 4.20 15.35 -12.18
CA ALA A 225 3.63 16.65 -12.48
C ALA A 225 2.10 16.65 -12.30
N THR A 226 1.42 15.59 -12.75
CA THR A 226 -0.03 15.39 -12.51
C THR A 226 -0.31 15.32 -11.01
N ALA A 227 0.44 14.51 -10.26
CA ALA A 227 0.28 14.36 -8.82
C ALA A 227 0.35 15.70 -8.07
N VAL A 228 1.46 16.43 -8.26
CA VAL A 228 1.69 17.72 -7.60
C VAL A 228 0.64 18.75 -7.98
N SER A 229 0.28 18.85 -9.28
CA SER A 229 -0.74 19.78 -9.75
C SER A 229 -2.12 19.48 -9.17
N CYS A 230 -2.54 18.21 -9.17
CA CYS A 230 -3.85 17.80 -8.64
C CYS A 230 -3.94 18.03 -7.13
N VAL A 231 -2.90 17.68 -6.38
CA VAL A 231 -2.88 17.89 -4.92
C VAL A 231 -2.95 19.38 -4.58
N ARG A 232 -2.18 20.25 -5.27
CA ARG A 232 -2.22 21.70 -5.06
C ARG A 232 -3.58 22.28 -5.38
N GLN A 233 -4.16 21.89 -6.51
CA GLN A 233 -5.48 22.34 -6.91
C GLN A 233 -6.55 21.91 -5.90
N TRP A 234 -6.55 20.63 -5.51
CA TRP A 234 -7.49 20.10 -4.55
C TRP A 234 -7.39 20.81 -3.18
N LYS A 235 -6.17 21.01 -2.66
CA LYS A 235 -5.96 21.75 -1.40
C LYS A 235 -6.48 23.17 -1.48
N GLN A 236 -6.32 23.84 -2.60
CA GLN A 236 -6.84 25.18 -2.81
C GLN A 236 -8.38 25.22 -2.89
N GLU A 237 -9.00 24.27 -3.60
CA GLU A 237 -10.46 24.17 -3.77
C GLU A 237 -11.18 23.82 -2.46
N HIS A 238 -10.56 23.01 -1.63
CA HIS A 238 -11.09 22.55 -0.31
C HIS A 238 -10.62 23.42 0.86
N GLU A 239 -9.78 24.42 0.64
CA GLU A 239 -9.13 25.20 1.71
C GLU A 239 -8.50 24.29 2.78
N SER A 240 -7.86 23.21 2.34
CA SER A 240 -7.44 22.07 3.21
C SER A 240 -6.00 22.23 3.70
N ASP A 241 -5.83 22.05 5.00
CA ASP A 241 -4.51 21.98 5.66
C ASP A 241 -3.92 20.54 5.69
N MET A 242 -4.56 19.58 5.01
CA MET A 242 -4.08 18.19 4.96
C MET A 242 -2.61 18.12 4.51
N GLU A 243 -1.77 17.44 5.28
CA GLU A 243 -0.39 17.16 4.88
C GLU A 243 -0.36 16.04 3.85
N VAL A 244 0.33 16.27 2.74
CA VAL A 244 0.45 15.29 1.65
C VAL A 244 1.90 14.91 1.44
N ILE A 245 2.20 13.63 1.60
CA ILE A 245 3.52 13.06 1.43
C ILE A 245 3.55 12.31 0.09
N PHE A 246 4.46 12.69 -0.79
CA PHE A 246 4.80 11.90 -1.97
C PHE A 246 5.88 10.89 -1.57
N ASP A 247 5.46 9.65 -1.29
CA ASP A 247 6.38 8.56 -1.04
C ASP A 247 6.98 8.06 -2.34
N VAL A 248 8.27 8.12 -2.45
CA VAL A 248 9.02 7.73 -3.64
C VAL A 248 9.98 6.59 -3.30
N PHE A 249 10.02 5.57 -4.16
CA PHE A 249 10.89 4.42 -3.95
C PHE A 249 12.18 4.54 -4.74
N LYS A 250 12.10 4.99 -5.99
CA LYS A 250 13.26 5.10 -6.89
C LYS A 250 13.91 6.48 -6.78
N PRO A 251 15.26 6.57 -6.85
CA PRO A 251 15.96 7.86 -6.84
C PRO A 251 15.53 8.81 -7.95
N VAL A 252 15.08 8.27 -9.10
CA VAL A 252 14.57 9.09 -10.22
C VAL A 252 13.29 9.84 -9.81
N ASP A 253 12.40 9.21 -9.07
CA ASP A 253 11.17 9.83 -8.59
C ASP A 253 11.48 10.88 -7.51
N ASP A 254 12.38 10.59 -6.56
CA ASP A 254 12.81 11.55 -5.55
C ASP A 254 13.32 12.85 -6.20
N LYS A 255 14.21 12.73 -7.17
CA LYS A 255 14.72 13.90 -7.91
C LYS A 255 13.61 14.68 -8.59
N ILE A 256 12.67 14.00 -9.27
CA ILE A 256 11.59 14.66 -10.01
C ILE A 256 10.66 15.41 -9.06
N TYR A 257 10.23 14.77 -7.96
CA TYR A 257 9.32 15.41 -7.00
C TYR A 257 9.98 16.58 -6.28
N ARG A 258 11.27 16.47 -5.89
CA ARG A 258 12.03 17.60 -5.29
C ARG A 258 12.13 18.78 -6.25
N GLU A 259 12.42 18.54 -7.53
CA GLU A 259 12.41 19.59 -8.56
C GLU A 259 11.03 20.29 -8.67
N LEU A 260 9.93 19.52 -8.68
CA LEU A 260 8.57 20.04 -8.82
C LEU A 260 8.09 20.83 -7.58
N LEU A 261 8.57 20.45 -6.40
CA LEU A 261 8.25 21.13 -5.15
C LEU A 261 9.27 22.23 -4.78
N ALA A 262 10.31 22.42 -5.57
CA ALA A 262 11.40 23.36 -5.33
C ALA A 262 12.09 23.19 -3.95
N ILE A 263 12.23 21.93 -3.51
CA ILE A 263 12.95 21.54 -2.28
C ILE A 263 14.31 20.94 -2.63
N GLY A 264 15.34 21.33 -1.88
CA GLY A 264 16.72 20.88 -2.08
C GLY A 264 17.01 19.47 -1.59
#